data_217ec416d8cb8597a9c0522099c785e4
#
_entry.id   217ec416d8cb8597a9c0522099c785e4
#
_cell.length_a   1.000
_cell.length_b   1.000
_cell.length_c   1.000
_cell.angle_alpha   90.00
_cell.angle_beta   90.00
_cell.angle_gamma   90.00
#
_symmetry.space_group_name_H-M   'P 1'
#
loop_
_entity.id
_entity.type
_entity.pdbx_description
1 polymer ?
#
loop_
_entity_poly.entity_id
_entity_poly.type
_entity_poly.pdbx_seq_one_letter_code
_entity_poly.pdbx_strand_id
1 'polypeptide(L)'
;MRVQVLAVALIVSLAASAAAFSAPGGGVRARPDLVVSSLANPPAIVFAGDGFSVRDRTRNIGKATARATVTRYYLSEGGKRTQVARRSVDLLKPGRSSAGSVTAKVPEALDTGAYSLVACADAPAAVMESNERNNCRTAATRIVIKKPPPRV
;
A
#
# COMPACT_ATOMS: atom_id res chain seq x y z
N MET A 1 -36.90 88.98 12.25
CA MET A 1 -36.36 87.95 13.17
C MET A 1 -36.46 86.57 12.50
N ARG A 2 -35.35 85.98 12.02
CA ARG A 2 -35.32 84.65 11.46
C ARG A 2 -34.61 83.72 12.45
N VAL A 3 -35.34 82.77 12.97
CA VAL A 3 -34.81 81.80 13.86
C VAL A 3 -34.25 80.60 13.01
N GLN A 4 -32.95 80.40 13.06
CA GLN A 4 -32.32 79.19 12.45
C GLN A 4 -32.34 78.04 13.44
N VAL A 5 -32.94 76.93 13.05
CA VAL A 5 -32.94 75.72 13.78
C VAL A 5 -31.74 74.88 13.27
N LEU A 6 -30.72 74.67 14.13
CA LEU A 6 -29.61 73.73 13.84
C LEU A 6 -30.10 72.29 14.07
N ALA A 7 -30.12 71.56 13.02
CA ALA A 7 -30.29 70.08 13.09
C ALA A 7 -28.95 69.41 13.39
N VAL A 8 -28.82 68.83 14.55
CA VAL A 8 -27.68 68.03 14.92
C VAL A 8 -27.93 66.60 14.39
N ALA A 9 -27.16 66.23 13.35
CA ALA A 9 -27.18 64.86 12.83
C ALA A 9 -26.30 63.93 13.71
N LEU A 10 -26.93 62.99 14.40
CA LEU A 10 -26.25 61.96 15.18
C LEU A 10 -25.79 60.85 14.22
N ILE A 11 -24.49 60.78 13.94
CA ILE A 11 -23.90 59.70 13.17
C ILE A 11 -23.65 58.50 14.11
N VAL A 12 -24.49 57.48 14.03
CA VAL A 12 -24.27 56.20 14.71
C VAL A 12 -23.35 55.37 13.84
N SER A 13 -22.07 55.29 14.21
CA SER A 13 -21.11 54.39 13.56
C SER A 13 -21.34 52.97 14.02
N LEU A 14 -21.91 52.14 13.17
CA LEU A 14 -22.04 50.68 13.38
C LEU A 14 -20.68 50.06 13.08
N ALA A 15 -19.90 49.73 14.11
CA ALA A 15 -18.70 48.93 13.97
C ALA A 15 -19.10 47.48 13.74
N ALA A 16 -19.02 47.01 12.51
CA ALA A 16 -19.17 45.63 12.16
C ALA A 16 -17.91 44.86 12.61
N SER A 17 -17.98 44.14 13.73
CA SER A 17 -16.96 43.21 14.14
C SER A 17 -17.00 42.01 13.19
N ALA A 18 -16.08 41.96 12.23
CA ALA A 18 -15.83 40.77 11.42
C ALA A 18 -15.18 39.68 12.32
N ALA A 19 -16.00 38.75 12.81
CA ALA A 19 -15.48 37.54 13.39
C ALA A 19 -14.74 36.75 12.31
N ALA A 20 -13.42 36.74 12.39
CA ALA A 20 -12.59 35.87 11.55
C ALA A 20 -12.92 34.42 11.91
N PHE A 21 -13.70 33.76 11.06
CA PHE A 21 -13.90 32.32 11.11
C PHE A 21 -12.56 31.69 10.66
N SER A 22 -11.71 31.32 11.63
CA SER A 22 -10.57 30.44 11.37
C SER A 22 -11.15 29.09 10.99
N ALA A 23 -11.14 28.78 9.70
CA ALA A 23 -11.41 27.43 9.25
C ALA A 23 -10.46 26.46 9.99
N PRO A 24 -10.96 25.37 10.60
CA PRO A 24 -10.07 24.40 11.18
C PRO A 24 -9.14 23.90 10.09
N GLY A 25 -7.85 24.18 10.25
CA GLY A 25 -6.82 23.70 9.33
C GLY A 25 -7.00 22.21 9.15
N GLY A 26 -7.33 21.78 7.94
CA GLY A 26 -7.48 20.37 7.59
C GLY A 26 -6.13 19.69 7.72
N GLY A 27 -5.78 19.30 8.95
CA GLY A 27 -4.58 18.51 9.21
C GLY A 27 -4.67 17.23 8.37
N VAL A 28 -3.68 16.99 7.51
CA VAL A 28 -3.58 15.74 6.76
C VAL A 28 -3.59 14.61 7.78
N ARG A 29 -4.66 13.80 7.77
CA ARG A 29 -4.79 12.67 8.70
C ARG A 29 -3.61 11.74 8.48
N ALA A 30 -2.91 11.40 9.57
CA ALA A 30 -1.86 10.41 9.53
C ALA A 30 -2.43 9.10 8.97
N ARG A 31 -1.72 8.48 8.01
CA ARG A 31 -2.09 7.20 7.39
C ARG A 31 -0.97 6.20 7.54
N PRO A 32 -1.28 4.90 7.52
CA PRO A 32 -0.28 3.86 7.34
C PRO A 32 0.29 3.92 5.93
N ASP A 33 1.38 3.19 5.70
CA ASP A 33 2.05 3.02 4.42
C ASP A 33 2.78 1.67 4.46
N LEU A 34 2.23 0.68 3.78
CA LEU A 34 2.67 -0.71 3.84
C LEU A 34 3.55 -1.04 2.64
N VAL A 35 4.78 -1.42 2.90
CA VAL A 35 5.73 -1.81 1.86
C VAL A 35 6.27 -3.22 2.11
N VAL A 36 6.61 -3.94 1.05
CA VAL A 36 7.46 -5.11 1.14
C VAL A 36 8.91 -4.64 1.26
N SER A 37 9.43 -4.59 2.48
CA SER A 37 10.78 -4.06 2.77
C SER A 37 11.89 -5.04 2.40
N SER A 38 11.61 -6.35 2.37
CA SER A 38 12.51 -7.38 1.83
C SER A 38 11.73 -8.52 1.18
N LEU A 39 12.32 -9.11 0.15
CA LEU A 39 11.83 -10.30 -0.54
C LEU A 39 13.05 -11.14 -0.92
N ALA A 40 13.08 -12.39 -0.44
CA ALA A 40 14.15 -13.32 -0.79
C ALA A 40 14.08 -13.70 -2.28
N ASN A 41 15.23 -13.96 -2.86
CA ASN A 41 15.29 -14.47 -4.23
C ASN A 41 14.66 -15.87 -4.31
N PRO A 42 13.90 -16.16 -5.37
CA PRO A 42 13.40 -17.49 -5.63
C PRO A 42 14.54 -18.44 -6.03
N PRO A 43 14.31 -19.77 -6.01
CA PRO A 43 15.22 -20.71 -6.61
C PRO A 43 15.36 -20.44 -8.11
N ALA A 44 16.50 -20.81 -8.71
CA ALA A 44 16.78 -20.56 -10.12
C ALA A 44 15.80 -21.28 -11.06
N ILE A 45 15.38 -22.51 -10.68
CA ILE A 45 14.50 -23.37 -11.49
C ILE A 45 13.47 -24.03 -10.57
N VAL A 46 12.21 -24.09 -11.02
CA VAL A 46 11.11 -24.85 -10.42
C VAL A 46 10.27 -25.47 -11.53
N PHE A 47 9.68 -26.65 -11.30
CA PHE A 47 8.78 -27.27 -12.26
C PHE A 47 7.33 -26.82 -12.03
N ALA A 48 6.56 -26.72 -13.10
CA ALA A 48 5.12 -26.49 -13.01
C ALA A 48 4.46 -27.59 -12.17
N GLY A 49 3.58 -27.21 -11.25
CA GLY A 49 2.99 -28.09 -10.26
C GLY A 49 3.76 -28.19 -8.93
N ASP A 50 5.03 -27.82 -8.90
CA ASP A 50 5.84 -27.83 -7.67
C ASP A 50 5.65 -26.56 -6.83
N GLY A 51 6.15 -26.60 -5.60
CA GLY A 51 6.17 -25.48 -4.68
C GLY A 51 7.59 -25.05 -4.32
N PHE A 52 7.73 -23.79 -3.92
CA PHE A 52 8.97 -23.27 -3.36
C PHE A 52 8.71 -22.29 -2.21
N SER A 53 9.67 -22.17 -1.31
CA SER A 53 9.56 -21.27 -0.17
C SER A 53 9.81 -19.83 -0.57
N VAL A 54 8.94 -18.92 -0.14
CA VAL A 54 9.10 -17.46 -0.28
C VAL A 54 9.21 -16.87 1.12
N ARG A 55 10.20 -16.01 1.32
CA ARG A 55 10.39 -15.23 2.55
C ARG A 55 10.29 -13.76 2.26
N ASP A 56 9.53 -13.04 3.06
CA ASP A 56 9.37 -11.60 2.96
C ASP A 56 9.36 -10.91 4.31
N ARG A 57 9.41 -9.60 4.24
CA ARG A 57 9.12 -8.70 5.35
C ARG A 57 8.24 -7.56 4.87
N THR A 58 7.02 -7.48 5.38
CA THR A 58 6.11 -6.35 5.20
C THR A 58 6.32 -5.37 6.34
N ARG A 59 6.41 -4.07 6.06
CA ARG A 59 6.65 -3.01 7.04
C ARG A 59 5.66 -1.88 6.86
N ASN A 60 5.21 -1.29 7.97
CA ASN A 60 4.48 -0.04 7.98
C ASN A 60 5.47 1.12 8.14
N ILE A 61 5.71 1.88 7.08
CA ILE A 61 6.58 3.08 7.07
C ILE A 61 5.79 4.37 7.28
N GLY A 62 4.46 4.27 7.38
CA GLY A 62 3.56 5.39 7.60
C GLY A 62 3.50 5.86 9.05
N LYS A 63 2.63 6.82 9.31
CA LYS A 63 2.50 7.50 10.61
C LYS A 63 1.29 7.02 11.44
N ALA A 64 0.43 6.18 10.88
CA ALA A 64 -0.71 5.58 11.57
C ALA A 64 -0.60 4.05 11.58
N THR A 65 -1.34 3.41 12.47
CA THR A 65 -1.43 1.95 12.56
C THR A 65 -2.17 1.40 11.34
N ALA A 66 -1.59 0.42 10.66
CA ALA A 66 -2.25 -0.39 9.65
C ALA A 66 -3.01 -1.53 10.34
N ARG A 67 -4.26 -1.74 9.96
CA ARG A 67 -5.01 -2.93 10.37
C ARG A 67 -4.46 -4.19 9.70
N ALA A 68 -4.89 -5.36 10.17
CA ALA A 68 -4.53 -6.64 9.56
C ALA A 68 -4.90 -6.67 8.08
N THR A 69 -4.02 -7.25 7.26
CA THR A 69 -4.15 -7.34 5.81
C THR A 69 -3.44 -8.57 5.26
N VAL A 70 -3.20 -8.62 3.95
CA VAL A 70 -2.60 -9.77 3.25
C VAL A 70 -1.51 -9.31 2.30
N THR A 71 -0.34 -9.94 2.38
CA THR A 71 0.67 -9.89 1.32
C THR A 71 0.40 -11.01 0.32
N ARG A 72 0.36 -10.69 -0.98
CA ARG A 72 0.22 -11.67 -2.07
C ARG A 72 1.49 -11.76 -2.89
N TYR A 73 1.74 -12.96 -3.41
CA TYR A 73 2.93 -13.25 -4.21
C TYR A 73 2.53 -13.70 -5.59
N TYR A 74 3.26 -13.20 -6.58
CA TYR A 74 2.94 -13.41 -7.99
C TYR A 74 4.20 -13.83 -8.76
N LEU A 75 4.03 -14.69 -9.73
CA LEU A 75 4.95 -14.87 -10.85
C LEU A 75 4.50 -13.94 -11.97
N SER A 76 5.42 -13.11 -12.47
CA SER A 76 5.12 -12.08 -13.46
C SER A 76 6.02 -12.24 -14.69
N GLU A 77 5.38 -12.24 -15.87
CA GLU A 77 6.04 -12.24 -17.17
C GLU A 77 5.23 -11.38 -18.15
N GLY A 78 5.88 -10.51 -18.92
CA GLY A 78 5.23 -9.67 -19.94
C GLY A 78 4.07 -8.82 -19.40
N GLY A 79 4.13 -8.37 -18.14
CA GLY A 79 3.05 -7.63 -17.48
C GLY A 79 1.91 -8.47 -16.92
N LYS A 80 1.85 -9.77 -17.25
CA LYS A 80 0.89 -10.73 -16.72
C LYS A 80 1.33 -11.21 -15.34
N ARG A 81 0.41 -11.31 -14.38
CA ARG A 81 0.68 -11.78 -13.02
C ARG A 81 -0.18 -12.98 -12.69
N THR A 82 0.47 -14.05 -12.22
CA THR A 82 -0.19 -15.25 -11.69
C THR A 82 0.05 -15.32 -10.20
N GLN A 83 -1.00 -15.28 -9.40
CA GLN A 83 -0.87 -15.42 -7.94
C GLN A 83 -0.45 -16.84 -7.59
N VAL A 84 0.60 -16.98 -6.77
CA VAL A 84 1.17 -18.29 -6.36
C VAL A 84 1.13 -18.51 -4.86
N ALA A 85 0.95 -17.45 -4.07
CA ALA A 85 0.80 -17.54 -2.63
C ALA A 85 0.16 -16.29 -2.03
N ARG A 86 -0.21 -16.40 -0.75
CA ARG A 86 -0.62 -15.27 0.11
C ARG A 86 -0.23 -15.54 1.55
N ARG A 87 0.00 -14.48 2.31
CA ARG A 87 0.28 -14.54 3.75
C ARG A 87 -0.52 -13.46 4.48
N SER A 88 -1.14 -13.81 5.60
CA SER A 88 -1.76 -12.83 6.51
C SER A 88 -0.67 -12.00 7.20
N VAL A 89 -0.94 -10.74 7.36
CA VAL A 89 -0.13 -9.77 8.08
C VAL A 89 -1.01 -9.16 9.17
N ASP A 90 -0.62 -9.35 10.42
CA ASP A 90 -1.34 -8.77 11.55
C ASP A 90 -1.21 -7.25 11.58
N LEU A 91 -1.96 -6.61 12.47
CA LEU A 91 -1.89 -5.18 12.71
C LEU A 91 -0.43 -4.72 12.89
N LEU A 92 -0.04 -3.69 12.14
CA LEU A 92 1.29 -3.09 12.19
C LEU A 92 1.23 -1.63 12.65
N LYS A 93 1.79 -1.35 13.82
CA LYS A 93 2.02 0.02 14.29
C LYS A 93 3.07 0.72 13.40
N PRO A 94 3.14 2.06 13.40
CA PRO A 94 4.19 2.80 12.70
C PRO A 94 5.60 2.26 12.99
N GLY A 95 6.40 2.07 11.93
CA GLY A 95 7.76 1.56 12.00
C GLY A 95 7.89 0.05 12.23
N ARG A 96 6.79 -0.66 12.54
CA ARG A 96 6.82 -2.11 12.77
C ARG A 96 6.76 -2.91 11.48
N SER A 97 7.22 -4.15 11.57
CA SER A 97 7.23 -5.09 10.44
C SER A 97 6.81 -6.49 10.86
N SER A 98 6.27 -7.23 9.90
CA SER A 98 5.96 -8.67 9.97
C SER A 98 6.83 -9.40 8.96
N ALA A 99 7.68 -10.29 9.43
CA ALA A 99 8.43 -11.22 8.58
C ALA A 99 7.71 -12.56 8.56
N GLY A 100 7.79 -13.26 7.43
CA GLY A 100 7.19 -14.58 7.31
C GLY A 100 7.74 -15.38 6.16
N SER A 101 7.34 -16.65 6.14
CA SER A 101 7.61 -17.59 5.07
C SER A 101 6.32 -18.27 4.65
N VAL A 102 6.17 -18.49 3.35
CA VAL A 102 5.02 -19.20 2.76
C VAL A 102 5.50 -20.08 1.62
N THR A 103 4.82 -21.21 1.39
CA THR A 103 5.04 -22.01 0.20
C THR A 103 4.22 -21.43 -0.96
N ALA A 104 4.92 -20.96 -1.99
CA ALA A 104 4.32 -20.59 -3.26
C ALA A 104 4.14 -21.85 -4.10
N LYS A 105 2.96 -22.04 -4.70
CA LYS A 105 2.67 -23.16 -5.60
C LYS A 105 2.60 -22.66 -7.04
N VAL A 106 3.44 -23.24 -7.89
CA VAL A 106 3.42 -22.97 -9.32
C VAL A 106 2.27 -23.74 -9.96
N PRO A 107 1.32 -23.09 -10.64
CA PRO A 107 0.24 -23.78 -11.34
C PRO A 107 0.80 -24.75 -12.41
N GLU A 108 0.21 -25.94 -12.53
CA GLU A 108 0.60 -26.93 -13.56
C GLU A 108 0.44 -26.39 -14.99
N ALA A 109 -0.57 -25.53 -15.18
CA ALA A 109 -0.88 -24.91 -16.47
C ALA A 109 -0.02 -23.66 -16.78
N LEU A 110 0.91 -23.28 -15.88
CA LEU A 110 1.77 -22.14 -16.13
C LEU A 110 2.78 -22.47 -17.23
N ASP A 111 2.90 -21.59 -18.21
CA ASP A 111 3.83 -21.76 -19.31
C ASP A 111 5.29 -21.81 -18.84
N THR A 112 6.13 -22.52 -19.60
CA THR A 112 7.57 -22.53 -19.36
C THR A 112 8.16 -21.18 -19.73
N GLY A 113 9.08 -20.67 -18.92
CA GLY A 113 9.66 -19.35 -19.15
C GLY A 113 10.37 -18.81 -17.93
N ALA A 114 10.88 -17.59 -18.06
CA ALA A 114 11.56 -16.89 -16.99
C ALA A 114 10.64 -15.83 -16.39
N TYR A 115 10.33 -16.00 -15.12
CA TYR A 115 9.39 -15.15 -14.38
C TYR A 115 10.10 -14.30 -13.32
N SER A 116 9.54 -13.16 -13.00
CA SER A 116 9.90 -12.36 -11.84
C SER A 116 8.99 -12.71 -10.68
N LEU A 117 9.55 -12.96 -9.48
CA LEU A 117 8.77 -13.08 -8.25
C LEU A 117 8.46 -11.67 -7.74
N VAL A 118 7.18 -11.37 -7.53
CA VAL A 118 6.69 -10.08 -7.01
C VAL A 118 5.87 -10.34 -5.76
N ALA A 119 6.14 -9.60 -4.69
CA ALA A 119 5.31 -9.56 -3.50
C ALA A 119 4.67 -8.19 -3.34
N CYS A 120 3.38 -8.14 -3.02
CA CYS A 120 2.63 -6.90 -2.81
C CYS A 120 1.97 -6.93 -1.43
N ALA A 121 2.33 -5.97 -0.58
CA ALA A 121 1.64 -5.71 0.68
C ALA A 121 0.26 -5.14 0.38
N ASP A 122 -0.68 -5.33 1.31
CA ASP A 122 -2.08 -4.90 1.16
C ASP A 122 -2.69 -5.15 -0.23
N ALA A 123 -2.37 -6.29 -0.84
CA ALA A 123 -2.83 -6.61 -2.19
C ALA A 123 -4.35 -6.54 -2.41
N PRO A 124 -5.23 -6.73 -1.39
CA PRO A 124 -6.65 -6.44 -1.52
C PRO A 124 -7.00 -4.95 -1.47
N ALA A 125 -6.04 -4.04 -1.26
CA ALA A 125 -6.26 -2.61 -1.01
C ALA A 125 -7.30 -2.37 0.12
N ALA A 126 -7.14 -3.13 1.22
CA ALA A 126 -8.06 -3.09 2.36
C ALA A 126 -7.74 -1.94 3.32
N VAL A 127 -6.50 -1.47 3.32
CA VAL A 127 -5.97 -0.38 4.15
C VAL A 127 -5.82 0.87 3.29
N MET A 128 -6.42 1.97 3.71
CA MET A 128 -6.23 3.25 3.03
C MET A 128 -4.87 3.83 3.44
N GLU A 129 -3.94 3.89 2.51
CA GLU A 129 -2.55 4.25 2.76
C GLU A 129 -2.20 5.70 2.36
N SER A 130 -1.05 6.17 2.78
CA SER A 130 -0.51 7.46 2.33
C SER A 130 0.06 7.37 0.92
N ASN A 131 0.51 6.17 0.51
CA ASN A 131 1.02 5.89 -0.82
C ASN A 131 0.66 4.45 -1.25
N GLU A 132 -0.25 4.31 -2.19
CA GLU A 132 -0.71 3.02 -2.73
C GLU A 132 0.18 2.46 -3.86
N ARG A 133 1.28 3.15 -4.21
CA ARG A 133 2.11 2.79 -5.37
C ARG A 133 3.43 2.12 -5.00
N ASN A 134 3.76 2.01 -3.73
CA ASN A 134 5.02 1.44 -3.23
C ASN A 134 4.87 0.08 -2.53
N ASN A 135 3.68 -0.51 -2.57
CA ASN A 135 3.32 -1.74 -1.86
C ASN A 135 4.03 -2.98 -2.39
N CYS A 136 4.49 -2.96 -3.65
CA CYS A 136 5.05 -4.12 -4.32
C CYS A 136 6.58 -4.07 -4.41
N ARG A 137 7.20 -5.24 -4.27
CA ARG A 137 8.65 -5.46 -4.48
C ARG A 137 8.86 -6.65 -5.37
N THR A 138 9.78 -6.52 -6.32
CA THR A 138 10.25 -7.60 -7.18
C THR A 138 11.55 -8.15 -6.60
N ALA A 139 11.72 -9.49 -6.59
CA ALA A 139 12.96 -10.14 -6.22
C ALA A 139 14.09 -9.78 -7.20
N ALA A 140 15.35 -9.81 -6.72
CA ALA A 140 16.49 -9.40 -7.53
C ALA A 140 16.83 -10.39 -8.65
N THR A 141 16.48 -11.67 -8.48
CA THR A 141 16.70 -12.71 -9.49
C THR A 141 15.38 -13.24 -10.05
N ARG A 142 15.43 -13.75 -11.26
CA ARG A 142 14.29 -14.43 -11.91
C ARG A 142 14.30 -15.92 -11.58
N ILE A 143 13.15 -16.55 -11.73
CA ILE A 143 12.93 -18.00 -11.64
C ILE A 143 12.58 -18.53 -13.03
N VAL A 144 13.16 -19.68 -13.41
CA VAL A 144 12.80 -20.38 -14.63
C VAL A 144 11.80 -21.49 -14.31
N ILE A 145 10.62 -21.41 -14.91
CA ILE A 145 9.61 -22.47 -14.82
C ILE A 145 9.83 -23.45 -15.96
N LYS A 146 9.90 -24.74 -15.62
CA LYS A 146 10.02 -25.86 -16.57
C LYS A 146 8.83 -26.80 -16.44
N LYS A 147 8.54 -27.55 -17.50
CA LYS A 147 7.62 -28.69 -17.39
C LYS A 147 8.30 -29.83 -16.64
N PRO A 148 7.58 -30.57 -15.78
CA PRO A 148 8.12 -31.77 -15.17
C PRO A 148 8.45 -32.81 -16.25
N PRO A 149 9.48 -33.66 -16.05
CA PRO A 149 9.74 -34.76 -16.95
C PRO A 149 8.54 -35.70 -17.01
N PRO A 150 8.31 -36.38 -18.13
CA PRO A 150 7.25 -37.38 -18.22
C PRO A 150 7.44 -38.45 -17.12
N ARG A 151 6.36 -38.80 -16.46
CA ARG A 151 6.37 -39.88 -15.48
C ARG A 151 6.52 -41.22 -16.25
N VAL A 152 7.57 -41.96 -15.96
CA VAL A 152 7.81 -43.31 -16.49
C VAL A 152 6.95 -44.30 -15.74
#